data_871a46b694aa37b9f197a36e88239b1d
#
_entry.id   871a46b694aa37b9f197a36e88239b1d
#
_cell.length_a   1.000
_cell.length_b   1.000
_cell.length_c   1.000
_cell.angle_alpha   90.00
_cell.angle_beta   90.00
_cell.angle_gamma   90.00
#
_symmetry.space_group_name_H-M   'P 1'
#
loop_
_entity.id
_entity.type
_entity.pdbx_description
1 polymer ?
#
loop_
_entity_poly.entity_id
_entity_poly.type
_entity_poly.pdbx_seq_one_letter_code
_entity_poly.pdbx_strand_id
1 'polypeptide(L)'
;RDRSPSRGLGDVYKRQRHMEQDYTEGNAWQYTWLVPHDIEGLMECFGSRERFVGKLDSLFLAEGDMGAHASPDISGLIGQYAHGNEPSHHITYIYTMIGQPWKCAEKVRRILGELYHDRPEGLCGNEDVGQMSAWYVLSALGMYQAEPAGGRYFFGSPAVDGATLRVRGGEFRITAADNSPENIYIQRITLNGEAYRKYYIDYAEIAAGGELRFEMGPEPADWTKQQPL
;
A
#
# COMPACT_ATOMS: atom_id res chain seq x y z
N ARG A 1 19.91 14.64 24.55
CA ARG A 1 19.32 13.87 23.43
C ARG A 1 20.29 14.02 22.27
N ASP A 2 20.99 12.93 21.97
CA ASP A 2 22.03 12.92 20.95
C ASP A 2 21.39 12.86 19.54
N ARG A 3 21.64 13.90 18.75
CA ARG A 3 21.12 14.05 17.38
C ARG A 3 22.10 13.55 16.31
N SER A 4 22.99 12.64 16.65
CA SER A 4 23.97 12.13 15.70
C SER A 4 23.29 11.22 14.65
N PRO A 5 23.32 11.56 13.34
CA PRO A 5 22.69 10.76 12.27
C PRO A 5 23.25 9.34 12.16
N SER A 6 24.48 9.12 12.59
CA SER A 6 25.15 7.81 12.55
C SER A 6 24.69 6.82 13.62
N ARG A 7 23.97 7.26 14.64
CA ARG A 7 23.40 6.37 15.67
C ARG A 7 22.01 5.84 15.30
N GLY A 8 21.31 6.44 14.33
CA GLY A 8 19.94 6.09 13.98
C GLY A 8 19.74 4.64 13.56
N LEU A 9 20.65 4.09 12.76
CA LEU A 9 20.53 2.71 12.29
C LEU A 9 20.87 1.68 13.37
N GLY A 10 21.92 1.93 14.17
CA GLY A 10 22.33 1.02 15.24
C GLY A 10 21.30 0.93 16.39
N ASP A 11 20.61 2.05 16.72
CA ASP A 11 19.56 2.06 17.74
C ASP A 11 18.24 1.44 17.23
N VAL A 12 17.95 1.54 15.93
CA VAL A 12 16.79 0.89 15.32
C VAL A 12 16.84 -0.62 15.53
N TYR A 13 17.99 -1.26 15.33
CA TYR A 13 18.17 -2.70 15.54
C TYR A 13 18.21 -3.11 17.02
N LYS A 14 18.66 -2.25 17.92
CA LYS A 14 18.74 -2.56 19.35
C LYS A 14 17.39 -2.48 20.08
N ARG A 15 16.38 -1.83 19.49
CA ARG A 15 15.07 -1.59 20.10
C ARG A 15 13.96 -2.49 19.57
N GLN A 16 14.30 -3.67 19.08
CA GLN A 16 13.38 -4.61 18.42
C GLN A 16 12.85 -5.73 19.35
N ARG A 17 13.08 -5.64 20.64
CA ARG A 17 12.57 -6.66 21.58
C ARG A 17 11.06 -6.56 21.68
N HIS A 18 10.40 -7.64 21.34
CA HIS A 18 8.95 -7.78 21.45
C HIS A 18 8.48 -7.43 22.86
N MET A 19 7.54 -6.50 22.98
CA MET A 19 6.86 -6.05 24.21
C MET A 19 7.76 -5.50 25.36
N GLU A 20 9.06 -5.37 25.17
CA GLU A 20 9.96 -4.89 26.22
C GLU A 20 10.49 -3.47 25.97
N GLN A 21 10.16 -2.84 24.81
CA GLN A 21 10.73 -1.55 24.39
C GLN A 21 9.68 -0.64 23.73
N ASP A 22 10.15 0.36 22.99
CA ASP A 22 9.34 1.45 22.43
C ASP A 22 8.32 1.00 21.37
N TYR A 23 8.47 -0.22 20.79
CA TYR A 23 7.63 -0.73 19.71
C TYR A 23 7.08 -2.13 20.01
N THR A 24 5.85 -2.35 19.65
CA THR A 24 5.16 -3.64 19.74
C THR A 24 5.08 -4.26 18.35
N GLU A 25 5.53 -5.52 18.17
CA GLU A 25 5.42 -6.26 16.92
C GLU A 25 6.01 -5.53 15.69
N GLY A 26 7.01 -4.72 15.90
CA GLY A 26 7.64 -3.93 14.86
C GLY A 26 8.90 -3.24 15.35
N ASN A 27 9.44 -2.40 14.50
CA ASN A 27 10.57 -1.52 14.83
C ASN A 27 10.36 -0.12 14.24
N ALA A 28 11.34 0.76 14.37
CA ALA A 28 11.24 2.13 13.89
C ALA A 28 11.05 2.23 12.36
N TRP A 29 11.41 1.20 11.58
CA TRP A 29 11.19 1.21 10.14
C TRP A 29 9.70 1.15 9.79
N GLN A 30 8.93 0.26 10.43
CA GLN A 30 7.49 0.14 10.21
C GLN A 30 6.74 1.28 10.91
N TYR A 31 7.08 1.56 12.18
CA TYR A 31 6.36 2.55 12.99
C TYR A 31 6.55 4.01 12.55
N THR A 32 7.62 4.32 11.80
CA THR A 32 7.78 5.65 11.18
C THR A 32 6.57 6.06 10.34
N TRP A 33 5.90 5.09 9.73
CA TRP A 33 4.80 5.30 8.80
C TRP A 33 3.40 5.15 9.43
N LEU A 34 3.31 4.77 10.70
CA LEU A 34 2.03 4.52 11.37
C LEU A 34 1.30 5.83 11.75
N VAL A 35 1.11 6.66 10.74
CA VAL A 35 0.36 7.93 10.76
C VAL A 35 -0.56 7.99 9.54
N PRO A 36 -1.38 6.93 9.26
CA PRO A 36 -2.17 6.85 8.03
C PRO A 36 -3.25 7.94 7.92
N HIS A 37 -3.59 8.58 9.03
CA HIS A 37 -4.61 9.62 9.11
C HIS A 37 -4.09 11.02 8.72
N ASP A 38 -2.75 11.23 8.66
CA ASP A 38 -2.14 12.53 8.35
C ASP A 38 -0.78 12.36 7.67
N ILE A 39 -0.80 11.91 6.42
CA ILE A 39 0.43 11.71 5.63
C ILE A 39 1.09 13.04 5.25
N GLU A 40 0.30 14.10 5.07
CA GLU A 40 0.84 15.44 4.77
C GLU A 40 1.60 15.99 5.98
N GLY A 41 1.02 15.94 7.18
CA GLY A 41 1.70 16.34 8.42
C GLY A 41 2.93 15.49 8.71
N LEU A 42 2.88 14.17 8.44
CA LEU A 42 4.06 13.33 8.55
C LEU A 42 5.16 13.78 7.57
N MET A 43 4.82 14.11 6.32
CA MET A 43 5.78 14.59 5.31
C MET A 43 6.43 15.92 5.73
N GLU A 44 5.67 16.84 6.35
CA GLU A 44 6.20 18.08 6.91
C GLU A 44 7.26 17.82 7.98
N CYS A 45 7.08 16.79 8.83
CA CYS A 45 8.06 16.41 9.84
C CYS A 45 9.41 15.96 9.25
N PHE A 46 9.45 15.52 8.00
CA PHE A 46 10.69 15.19 7.28
C PHE A 46 11.41 16.44 6.73
N GLY A 47 10.77 17.59 6.73
CA GLY A 47 11.30 18.88 6.30
C GLY A 47 11.33 19.06 4.77
N SER A 48 11.23 18.02 3.97
CA SER A 48 10.99 18.10 2.53
C SER A 48 10.38 16.81 1.97
N ARG A 49 9.69 16.95 0.84
CA ARG A 49 9.11 15.83 0.09
C ARG A 49 10.18 14.83 -0.36
N GLU A 50 11.34 15.30 -0.80
CA GLU A 50 12.44 14.47 -1.27
C GLU A 50 12.99 13.59 -0.14
N ARG A 51 13.14 14.14 1.06
CA ARG A 51 13.57 13.37 2.24
C ARG A 51 12.54 12.33 2.65
N PHE A 52 11.26 12.70 2.61
CA PHE A 52 10.16 11.78 2.90
C PHE A 52 10.15 10.61 1.91
N VAL A 53 10.15 10.91 0.61
CA VAL A 53 10.16 9.88 -0.45
C VAL A 53 11.43 9.02 -0.38
N GLY A 54 12.60 9.63 -0.20
CA GLY A 54 13.86 8.89 -0.07
C GLY A 54 13.87 7.95 1.14
N LYS A 55 13.26 8.35 2.27
CA LYS A 55 13.13 7.47 3.43
C LYS A 55 12.11 6.36 3.17
N LEU A 56 10.99 6.66 2.48
CA LEU A 56 9.99 5.66 2.10
C LEU A 56 10.57 4.64 1.11
N ASP A 57 11.33 5.09 0.10
CA ASP A 57 12.04 4.20 -0.81
C ASP A 57 13.03 3.30 -0.06
N SER A 58 13.75 3.86 0.91
CA SER A 58 14.74 3.11 1.69
C SER A 58 14.11 2.00 2.54
N LEU A 59 12.85 2.10 2.94
CA LEU A 59 12.13 1.03 3.65
C LEU A 59 12.10 -0.27 2.83
N PHE A 60 11.88 -0.17 1.52
CA PHE A 60 11.77 -1.32 0.62
C PHE A 60 13.14 -1.83 0.10
N LEU A 61 14.22 -1.08 0.36
CA LEU A 61 15.56 -1.39 -0.13
C LEU A 61 16.54 -1.76 0.99
N ALA A 62 16.27 -1.32 2.22
CA ALA A 62 17.19 -1.51 3.33
C ALA A 62 17.32 -3.00 3.67
N GLU A 63 18.51 -3.54 3.49
CA GLU A 63 18.88 -4.88 3.94
C GLU A 63 19.26 -4.84 5.42
N GLY A 64 19.00 -5.92 6.13
CA GLY A 64 19.40 -6.04 7.53
C GLY A 64 18.75 -7.24 8.21
N ASP A 65 19.53 -7.87 9.07
CA ASP A 65 19.04 -8.91 9.98
C ASP A 65 18.19 -8.24 11.08
N MET A 66 17.02 -8.77 11.32
CA MET A 66 16.13 -8.32 12.40
C MET A 66 16.63 -8.74 13.79
N GLY A 67 17.67 -9.57 13.85
CA GLY A 67 18.29 -10.08 15.07
C GLY A 67 17.49 -11.19 15.75
N ALA A 68 18.16 -11.90 16.67
CA ALA A 68 17.59 -13.07 17.35
C ALA A 68 16.37 -12.76 18.27
N HIS A 69 16.08 -11.51 18.50
CA HIS A 69 14.97 -11.04 19.35
C HIS A 69 13.88 -10.29 18.57
N ALA A 70 13.86 -10.40 17.22
CA ALA A 70 12.81 -9.83 16.41
C ALA A 70 11.46 -10.48 16.76
N SER A 71 10.39 -9.68 16.70
CA SER A 71 9.04 -10.26 16.82
C SER A 71 8.77 -11.21 15.66
N PRO A 72 8.16 -12.38 15.89
CA PRO A 72 7.73 -13.28 14.84
C PRO A 72 6.71 -12.64 13.88
N ASP A 73 6.02 -11.59 14.31
CA ASP A 73 5.05 -10.85 13.50
C ASP A 73 5.73 -9.99 12.42
N ILE A 74 7.03 -9.70 12.56
CA ILE A 74 7.83 -9.04 11.51
C ILE A 74 8.20 -10.08 10.43
N SER A 75 7.25 -10.35 9.56
CA SER A 75 7.34 -11.36 8.49
C SER A 75 6.94 -10.78 7.14
N GLY A 76 7.11 -11.56 6.04
CA GLY A 76 6.80 -11.08 4.69
C GLY A 76 7.62 -9.86 4.31
N LEU A 77 8.94 -9.94 4.49
CA LEU A 77 9.84 -8.80 4.33
C LEU A 77 10.14 -8.48 2.86
N ILE A 78 10.03 -7.20 2.53
CA ILE A 78 10.60 -6.58 1.33
C ILE A 78 11.47 -5.41 1.83
N GLY A 79 12.78 -5.61 1.91
CA GLY A 79 13.64 -4.74 2.70
C GLY A 79 13.25 -4.76 4.17
N GLN A 80 12.91 -3.60 4.72
CA GLN A 80 12.37 -3.47 6.08
C GLN A 80 10.84 -3.27 6.11
N TYR A 81 10.18 -3.31 4.96
CA TYR A 81 8.72 -3.41 4.89
C TYR A 81 8.30 -4.82 5.31
N ALA A 82 7.42 -4.93 6.30
CA ALA A 82 6.97 -6.20 6.87
C ALA A 82 5.48 -6.38 6.61
N HIS A 83 5.14 -7.11 5.53
CA HIS A 83 3.74 -7.25 5.12
C HIS A 83 2.92 -8.12 6.08
N GLY A 84 3.57 -9.03 6.79
CA GLY A 84 2.90 -9.96 7.69
C GLY A 84 2.27 -9.32 8.93
N ASN A 85 2.38 -7.99 9.10
CA ASN A 85 1.77 -7.28 10.21
C ASN A 85 1.08 -5.97 9.75
N GLU A 86 -0.08 -5.66 10.33
CA GLU A 86 -0.99 -4.58 9.94
C GLU A 86 -0.39 -3.17 9.95
N PRO A 87 0.56 -2.81 10.83
CA PRO A 87 1.21 -1.50 10.77
C PRO A 87 1.81 -1.16 9.42
N SER A 88 2.06 -2.15 8.56
CA SER A 88 2.63 -1.97 7.22
C SER A 88 1.60 -1.84 6.10
N HIS A 89 0.35 -2.27 6.29
CA HIS A 89 -0.62 -2.47 5.22
C HIS A 89 -0.97 -1.22 4.40
N HIS A 90 -0.92 -0.03 5.00
CA HIS A 90 -1.18 1.24 4.32
C HIS A 90 0.05 1.83 3.61
N ILE A 91 1.27 1.35 3.94
CA ILE A 91 2.53 2.02 3.56
C ILE A 91 2.72 2.09 2.05
N THR A 92 2.40 1.01 1.32
CA THR A 92 2.50 1.01 -0.15
C THR A 92 1.62 2.08 -0.79
N TYR A 93 0.46 2.35 -0.21
CA TYR A 93 -0.51 3.32 -0.71
C TYR A 93 -0.13 4.77 -0.41
N ILE A 94 0.82 5.01 0.50
CA ILE A 94 1.40 6.36 0.72
C ILE A 94 1.94 6.93 -0.60
N TYR A 95 2.55 6.09 -1.46
CA TYR A 95 3.02 6.57 -2.77
C TYR A 95 1.89 7.17 -3.61
N THR A 96 0.72 6.54 -3.65
CA THR A 96 -0.44 7.09 -4.36
C THR A 96 -0.93 8.38 -3.70
N MET A 97 -1.01 8.43 -2.36
CA MET A 97 -1.42 9.63 -1.62
C MET A 97 -0.53 10.84 -1.94
N ILE A 98 0.76 10.61 -2.15
CA ILE A 98 1.71 11.66 -2.48
C ILE A 98 1.94 11.84 -3.99
N GLY A 99 1.09 11.29 -4.87
CA GLY A 99 1.14 11.50 -6.30
C GLY A 99 2.29 10.77 -7.02
N GLN A 100 2.66 9.59 -6.53
CA GLN A 100 3.59 8.65 -7.19
C GLN A 100 2.95 7.27 -7.37
N PRO A 101 1.78 7.16 -8.02
CA PRO A 101 0.99 5.93 -8.07
C PRO A 101 1.72 4.75 -8.74
N TRP A 102 2.66 5.01 -9.63
CA TRP A 102 3.48 3.95 -10.26
C TRP A 102 4.31 3.19 -9.24
N LYS A 103 4.88 3.86 -8.22
CA LYS A 103 5.62 3.17 -7.15
C LYS A 103 4.70 2.32 -6.27
N CYS A 104 3.46 2.77 -6.04
CA CYS A 104 2.44 1.95 -5.38
C CYS A 104 2.15 0.69 -6.20
N ALA A 105 1.92 0.83 -7.51
CA ALA A 105 1.65 -0.29 -8.41
C ALA A 105 2.74 -1.36 -8.35
N GLU A 106 4.01 -0.97 -8.44
CA GLU A 106 5.15 -1.88 -8.32
C GLU A 106 5.15 -2.66 -7.00
N LYS A 107 4.94 -1.97 -5.89
CA LYS A 107 4.97 -2.59 -4.56
C LYS A 107 3.76 -3.51 -4.35
N VAL A 108 2.56 -3.05 -4.72
CA VAL A 108 1.33 -3.85 -4.60
C VAL A 108 1.43 -5.13 -5.43
N ARG A 109 1.84 -5.03 -6.70
CA ARG A 109 1.99 -6.22 -7.56
C ARG A 109 3.05 -7.19 -7.05
N ARG A 110 4.16 -6.66 -6.55
CA ARG A 110 5.20 -7.48 -5.93
C ARG A 110 4.67 -8.24 -4.71
N ILE A 111 3.97 -7.55 -3.80
CA ILE A 111 3.39 -8.17 -2.60
C ILE A 111 2.38 -9.25 -2.98
N LEU A 112 1.43 -8.95 -3.89
CA LEU A 112 0.42 -9.90 -4.33
C LEU A 112 1.04 -11.16 -4.97
N GLY A 113 2.14 -11.03 -5.71
CA GLY A 113 2.79 -12.14 -6.41
C GLY A 113 3.80 -12.92 -5.58
N GLU A 114 4.49 -12.28 -4.62
CA GLU A 114 5.57 -12.90 -3.87
C GLU A 114 5.17 -13.37 -2.47
N LEU A 115 4.16 -12.74 -1.84
CA LEU A 115 3.82 -12.96 -0.44
C LEU A 115 2.48 -13.67 -0.20
N TYR A 116 1.74 -13.97 -1.28
CA TYR A 116 0.49 -14.74 -1.22
C TYR A 116 0.57 -15.92 -2.20
N HIS A 117 0.16 -17.08 -1.73
CA HIS A 117 0.21 -18.31 -2.50
C HIS A 117 -1.07 -19.13 -2.36
N ASP A 118 -1.46 -19.84 -3.43
CA ASP A 118 -2.61 -20.76 -3.43
C ASP A 118 -2.24 -22.11 -2.78
N ARG A 119 -2.13 -22.09 -1.45
CA ARG A 119 -1.84 -23.25 -0.60
C ARG A 119 -2.24 -22.95 0.86
N PRO A 120 -2.39 -23.97 1.74
CA PRO A 120 -2.77 -23.76 3.16
C PRO A 120 -1.84 -22.79 3.90
N GLU A 121 -0.53 -22.82 3.63
CA GLU A 121 0.49 -21.93 4.21
C GLU A 121 0.74 -20.71 3.31
N GLY A 122 -0.29 -20.23 2.61
CA GLY A 122 -0.17 -19.21 1.56
C GLY A 122 0.02 -17.77 2.04
N LEU A 123 -0.10 -17.51 3.34
CA LEU A 123 0.11 -16.20 3.94
C LEU A 123 1.52 -16.07 4.50
N CYS A 124 2.11 -14.88 4.40
CA CYS A 124 3.44 -14.60 4.93
C CYS A 124 3.46 -14.24 6.42
N GLY A 125 2.31 -14.19 7.07
CA GLY A 125 2.10 -13.88 8.49
C GLY A 125 0.80 -14.50 9.00
N ASN A 126 0.36 -14.06 10.16
CA ASN A 126 -0.95 -14.47 10.71
C ASN A 126 -2.08 -13.91 9.85
N GLU A 127 -3.24 -14.57 9.85
CA GLU A 127 -4.43 -14.09 9.11
C GLU A 127 -5.05 -12.84 9.77
N ASP A 128 -4.95 -12.75 11.07
CA ASP A 128 -5.42 -11.67 11.93
C ASP A 128 -6.87 -11.25 11.66
N VAL A 129 -7.75 -12.24 11.94
CA VAL A 129 -9.22 -12.09 11.84
C VAL A 129 -9.67 -11.66 10.43
N GLY A 130 -8.95 -12.08 9.40
CA GLY A 130 -9.26 -11.80 8.00
C GLY A 130 -8.60 -10.57 7.41
N GLN A 131 -7.73 -9.87 8.15
CA GLN A 131 -7.07 -8.65 7.66
C GLN A 131 -6.13 -8.92 6.48
N MET A 132 -5.37 -10.02 6.53
CA MET A 132 -4.46 -10.38 5.44
C MET A 132 -5.22 -10.70 4.15
N SER A 133 -6.28 -11.50 4.25
CA SER A 133 -7.15 -11.81 3.10
C SER A 133 -7.89 -10.57 2.60
N ALA A 134 -8.38 -9.72 3.49
CA ALA A 134 -9.05 -8.47 3.11
C ALA A 134 -8.10 -7.54 2.35
N TRP A 135 -6.85 -7.41 2.79
CA TRP A 135 -5.84 -6.64 2.08
C TRP A 135 -5.59 -7.19 0.67
N TYR A 136 -5.42 -8.54 0.56
CA TYR A 136 -5.24 -9.20 -0.73
C TYR A 136 -6.40 -8.92 -1.68
N VAL A 137 -7.65 -9.16 -1.23
CA VAL A 137 -8.84 -9.00 -2.07
C VAL A 137 -8.99 -7.55 -2.54
N LEU A 138 -8.91 -6.59 -1.63
CA LEU A 138 -9.05 -5.17 -1.98
C LEU A 138 -7.92 -4.70 -2.90
N SER A 139 -6.68 -5.08 -2.62
CA SER A 139 -5.53 -4.73 -3.46
C SER A 139 -5.59 -5.39 -4.83
N ALA A 140 -6.07 -6.65 -4.93
CA ALA A 140 -6.30 -7.33 -6.20
C ALA A 140 -7.41 -6.67 -7.03
N LEU A 141 -8.39 -6.03 -6.38
CA LEU A 141 -9.41 -5.19 -7.03
C LEU A 141 -8.85 -3.81 -7.47
N GLY A 142 -7.62 -3.49 -7.12
CA GLY A 142 -6.94 -2.25 -7.49
C GLY A 142 -7.12 -1.09 -6.52
N MET A 143 -7.58 -1.33 -5.29
CA MET A 143 -7.80 -0.28 -4.29
C MET A 143 -7.64 -0.80 -2.87
N TYR A 144 -7.35 0.11 -1.93
CA TYR A 144 -7.30 -0.21 -0.51
C TYR A 144 -7.65 1.01 0.35
N GLN A 145 -8.38 0.80 1.45
CA GLN A 145 -8.69 1.84 2.43
C GLN A 145 -7.48 2.08 3.34
N ALA A 146 -6.48 2.79 2.82
CA ALA A 146 -5.23 3.04 3.54
C ALA A 146 -5.37 4.10 4.65
N GLU A 147 -6.39 4.94 4.59
CA GLU A 147 -6.71 5.97 5.57
C GLU A 147 -7.87 5.50 6.45
N PRO A 148 -7.66 5.31 7.76
CA PRO A 148 -8.70 4.82 8.65
C PRO A 148 -9.85 5.82 8.76
N ALA A 149 -11.09 5.30 8.77
CA ALA A 149 -12.33 6.06 8.91
C ALA A 149 -12.61 7.15 7.84
N GLY A 150 -11.70 7.35 6.87
CA GLY A 150 -11.86 8.37 5.82
C GLY A 150 -12.87 7.99 4.73
N GLY A 151 -13.20 6.71 4.60
CA GLY A 151 -14.10 6.22 3.55
C GLY A 151 -13.51 6.32 2.14
N ARG A 152 -12.22 6.60 2.02
CA ARG A 152 -11.48 6.70 0.75
C ARG A 152 -10.69 5.44 0.49
N TYR A 153 -10.84 4.90 -0.73
CA TYR A 153 -10.09 3.75 -1.21
C TYR A 153 -9.07 4.22 -2.23
N PHE A 154 -7.80 4.24 -1.86
CA PHE A 154 -6.72 4.69 -2.73
C PHE A 154 -6.39 3.62 -3.77
N PHE A 155 -6.13 4.05 -5.01
CA PHE A 155 -5.81 3.15 -6.09
C PHE A 155 -4.38 2.63 -6.01
N GLY A 156 -4.24 1.33 -6.28
CA GLY A 156 -2.97 0.62 -6.39
C GLY A 156 -2.75 0.11 -7.81
N SER A 157 -2.79 -1.22 -7.97
CA SER A 157 -2.70 -1.89 -9.27
C SER A 157 -3.59 -3.13 -9.25
N PRO A 158 -4.70 -3.17 -10.02
CA PRO A 158 -5.58 -4.33 -10.05
C PRO A 158 -4.83 -5.55 -10.57
N ALA A 159 -5.01 -6.71 -9.92
CA ALA A 159 -4.42 -7.99 -10.32
C ALA A 159 -5.43 -8.95 -10.95
N VAL A 160 -6.68 -8.51 -11.07
CA VAL A 160 -7.78 -9.25 -11.75
C VAL A 160 -8.32 -8.41 -12.91
N ASP A 161 -8.81 -9.06 -13.95
CA ASP A 161 -9.37 -8.37 -15.12
C ASP A 161 -10.71 -7.72 -14.85
N GLY A 162 -11.43 -8.21 -13.85
CA GLY A 162 -12.69 -7.62 -13.44
C GLY A 162 -13.35 -8.30 -12.25
N ALA A 163 -14.25 -7.55 -11.62
CA ALA A 163 -15.07 -8.01 -10.51
C ALA A 163 -16.42 -7.29 -10.50
N THR A 164 -17.41 -7.90 -9.89
CA THR A 164 -18.71 -7.27 -9.62
C THR A 164 -19.03 -7.37 -8.15
N LEU A 165 -19.22 -6.22 -7.53
CA LEU A 165 -19.59 -6.09 -6.12
C LEU A 165 -21.09 -5.82 -6.03
N ARG A 166 -21.80 -6.59 -5.17
CA ARG A 166 -23.18 -6.28 -4.81
C ARG A 166 -23.16 -5.23 -3.72
N VAL A 167 -23.69 -4.07 -4.03
CA VAL A 167 -23.67 -2.90 -3.15
C VAL A 167 -25.09 -2.39 -2.92
N ARG A 168 -25.26 -1.41 -2.02
CA ARG A 168 -26.57 -0.87 -1.68
C ARG A 168 -27.32 -0.31 -2.90
N GLY A 169 -26.64 0.34 -3.84
CA GLY A 169 -27.20 0.90 -5.07
C GLY A 169 -27.35 -0.07 -6.23
N GLY A 170 -27.09 -1.38 -6.01
CA GLY A 170 -27.17 -2.41 -7.05
C GLY A 170 -25.85 -3.14 -7.25
N GLU A 171 -25.25 -3.03 -8.43
CA GLU A 171 -23.94 -3.59 -8.73
C GLU A 171 -22.91 -2.48 -8.95
N PHE A 172 -21.71 -2.68 -8.43
CA PHE A 172 -20.53 -1.89 -8.77
C PHE A 172 -19.54 -2.79 -9.49
N ARG A 173 -19.30 -2.51 -10.76
CA ARG A 173 -18.42 -3.30 -11.63
C ARG A 173 -17.04 -2.65 -11.70
N ILE A 174 -16.01 -3.47 -11.55
CA ILE A 174 -14.62 -3.07 -11.73
C ILE A 174 -14.10 -3.82 -12.94
N THR A 175 -13.43 -3.13 -13.86
CA THR A 175 -12.75 -3.73 -15.02
C THR A 175 -11.34 -3.17 -15.15
N ALA A 176 -10.38 -4.03 -15.52
CA ALA A 176 -8.99 -3.65 -15.79
C ALA A 176 -8.61 -4.13 -17.20
N ALA A 177 -8.78 -3.24 -18.19
CA ALA A 177 -8.45 -3.54 -19.56
C ALA A 177 -6.94 -3.59 -19.76
N ASP A 178 -6.50 -4.54 -20.61
CA ASP A 178 -5.09 -4.78 -20.94
C ASP A 178 -4.23 -5.16 -19.72
N ASN A 179 -4.85 -5.66 -18.64
CA ASN A 179 -4.16 -6.11 -17.45
C ASN A 179 -3.30 -7.35 -17.73
N SER A 180 -2.04 -7.32 -17.33
CA SER A 180 -1.10 -8.44 -17.49
C SER A 180 0.02 -8.35 -16.43
N PRO A 181 0.93 -9.35 -16.34
CA PRO A 181 2.13 -9.25 -15.52
C PRO A 181 3.05 -8.07 -15.88
N GLU A 182 3.02 -7.61 -17.14
CA GLU A 182 3.81 -6.49 -17.66
C GLU A 182 3.06 -5.16 -17.53
N ASN A 183 1.73 -5.19 -17.73
CA ASN A 183 0.88 -4.01 -17.72
C ASN A 183 0.35 -3.74 -16.30
N ILE A 184 1.23 -3.32 -15.41
CA ILE A 184 0.91 -3.11 -13.99
C ILE A 184 0.53 -1.67 -13.65
N TYR A 185 0.76 -0.72 -14.56
CA TYR A 185 0.52 0.69 -14.30
C TYR A 185 -0.82 1.15 -14.86
N ILE A 186 -1.59 1.82 -14.02
CA ILE A 186 -2.83 2.47 -14.46
C ILE A 186 -2.48 3.64 -15.38
N GLN A 187 -2.96 3.59 -16.62
CA GLN A 187 -2.81 4.65 -17.60
C GLN A 187 -3.98 5.63 -17.51
N ARG A 188 -5.19 5.12 -17.30
CA ARG A 188 -6.41 5.91 -17.25
C ARG A 188 -7.43 5.27 -16.32
N ILE A 189 -8.26 6.11 -15.71
CA ILE A 189 -9.42 5.66 -14.95
C ILE A 189 -10.67 6.36 -15.48
N THR A 190 -11.76 5.62 -15.61
CA THR A 190 -13.09 6.17 -15.81
C THR A 190 -14.06 5.66 -14.75
N LEU A 191 -14.97 6.52 -14.32
CA LEU A 191 -16.10 6.17 -13.46
C LEU A 191 -17.39 6.48 -14.22
N ASN A 192 -18.21 5.46 -14.47
CA ASN A 192 -19.43 5.54 -15.26
C ASN A 192 -19.20 6.18 -16.66
N GLY A 193 -18.05 5.87 -17.28
CA GLY A 193 -17.67 6.39 -18.59
C GLY A 193 -16.97 7.73 -18.60
N GLU A 194 -17.00 8.48 -17.49
CA GLU A 194 -16.36 9.79 -17.37
C GLU A 194 -14.93 9.67 -16.84
N ALA A 195 -14.01 10.52 -17.32
CA ALA A 195 -12.62 10.54 -16.87
C ALA A 195 -12.52 10.82 -15.36
N TYR A 196 -11.86 9.91 -14.63
CA TYR A 196 -11.71 10.01 -13.18
C TYR A 196 -10.26 10.32 -12.79
N ARG A 197 -10.04 11.48 -12.17
CA ARG A 197 -8.71 12.05 -11.95
C ARG A 197 -8.31 12.17 -10.48
N LYS A 198 -9.04 11.49 -9.58
CA LYS A 198 -8.63 11.36 -8.19
C LYS A 198 -7.68 10.18 -8.02
N TYR A 199 -6.87 10.18 -6.97
CA TYR A 199 -6.05 9.04 -6.56
C TYR A 199 -6.82 8.00 -5.74
N TYR A 200 -8.08 8.24 -5.45
CA TYR A 200 -8.95 7.41 -4.62
C TYR A 200 -10.39 7.45 -5.13
N ILE A 201 -11.18 6.51 -4.70
CA ILE A 201 -12.65 6.51 -4.84
C ILE A 201 -13.29 6.56 -3.46
N ASP A 202 -14.35 7.34 -3.30
CA ASP A 202 -15.09 7.40 -2.05
C ASP A 202 -16.04 6.19 -1.91
N TYR A 203 -16.20 5.68 -0.69
CA TYR A 203 -17.13 4.60 -0.41
C TYR A 203 -18.56 4.90 -0.91
N ALA A 204 -18.99 6.14 -0.84
CA ALA A 204 -20.30 6.55 -1.33
C ALA A 204 -20.46 6.35 -2.85
N GLU A 205 -19.39 6.56 -3.63
CA GLU A 205 -19.38 6.31 -5.08
C GLU A 205 -19.48 4.81 -5.37
N ILE A 206 -18.77 3.98 -4.61
CA ILE A 206 -18.86 2.51 -4.72
C ILE A 206 -20.28 2.04 -4.32
N ALA A 207 -20.80 2.51 -3.19
CA ALA A 207 -22.09 2.10 -2.66
C ALA A 207 -23.28 2.53 -3.52
N ALA A 208 -23.11 3.54 -4.36
CA ALA A 208 -24.11 3.98 -5.33
C ALA A 208 -24.30 3.00 -6.51
N GLY A 209 -23.35 2.10 -6.72
CA GLY A 209 -23.29 1.25 -7.91
C GLY A 209 -22.70 1.97 -9.12
N GLY A 210 -22.46 1.24 -10.20
CA GLY A 210 -21.88 1.79 -11.42
C GLY A 210 -20.68 0.99 -11.94
N GLU A 211 -19.81 1.64 -12.70
CA GLU A 211 -18.64 1.02 -13.31
C GLU A 211 -17.38 1.85 -13.10
N LEU A 212 -16.35 1.21 -12.53
CA LEU A 212 -14.98 1.72 -12.45
C LEU A 212 -14.13 0.94 -13.45
N ARG A 213 -13.51 1.64 -14.40
CA ARG A 213 -12.67 1.03 -15.41
C ARG A 213 -11.26 1.58 -15.31
N PHE A 214 -10.30 0.67 -15.21
CA PHE A 214 -8.87 0.92 -15.36
C PHE A 214 -8.42 0.56 -16.77
N GLU A 215 -7.59 1.37 -17.39
CA GLU A 215 -6.80 1.05 -18.57
C GLU A 215 -5.36 0.87 -18.12
N MET A 216 -4.81 -0.33 -18.34
CA MET A 216 -3.50 -0.73 -17.84
C MET A 216 -2.44 -0.61 -18.92
N GLY A 217 -1.17 -0.46 -18.54
CA GLY A 217 -0.06 -0.41 -19.47
C GLY A 217 1.29 -0.69 -18.81
N PRO A 218 2.36 -0.84 -19.61
CA PRO A 218 3.68 -1.24 -19.14
C PRO A 218 4.52 -0.07 -18.61
N GLU A 219 4.12 1.17 -18.86
CA GLU A 219 4.92 2.33 -18.51
C GLU A 219 4.37 3.08 -17.29
N PRO A 220 5.25 3.54 -16.38
CA PRO A 220 4.85 4.37 -15.26
C PRO A 220 4.03 5.60 -15.70
N ALA A 221 2.86 5.79 -15.11
CA ALA A 221 1.96 6.88 -15.45
C ALA A 221 1.33 7.53 -14.21
N ASP A 222 0.91 8.78 -14.39
CA ASP A 222 0.06 9.51 -13.47
C ASP A 222 -1.21 9.95 -14.23
N TRP A 223 -2.27 9.15 -14.13
CA TRP A 223 -3.53 9.38 -14.84
C TRP A 223 -4.22 10.70 -14.47
N THR A 224 -3.87 11.28 -13.32
CA THR A 224 -4.48 12.55 -12.87
C THR A 224 -4.01 13.74 -13.69
N LYS A 225 -2.84 13.62 -14.34
CA LYS A 225 -2.20 14.67 -15.15
C LYS A 225 -2.44 14.53 -16.64
N GLN A 226 -3.10 13.49 -17.08
CA GLN A 226 -3.38 13.29 -18.51
C GLN A 226 -4.42 14.30 -19.00
N GLN A 227 -4.20 14.84 -20.21
CA GLN A 227 -5.18 15.73 -20.86
C GLN A 227 -6.44 14.94 -21.27
N PRO A 228 -7.62 15.59 -21.33
CA PRO A 228 -8.78 14.98 -21.96
C PRO A 228 -8.46 14.65 -23.43
N LEU A 229 -8.94 13.50 -23.89
CA LEU A 229 -8.95 13.19 -25.33
C LEU A 229 -9.86 14.14 -26.09
#